data_68dac9ceb21294e1199a2e3ab16227f1
#
_entry.id   68dac9ceb21294e1199a2e3ab16227f1
#
_cell.length_a   1.000
_cell.length_b   1.000
_cell.length_c   1.000
_cell.angle_alpha   90.00
_cell.angle_beta   90.00
_cell.angle_gamma   90.00
#
_symmetry.space_group_name_H-M   'P 1'
#
loop_
_entity.id
_entity.type
_entity.pdbx_description
1 polymer ?
#
loop_
_entity_poly.entity_id
_entity_poly.type
_entity_poly.pdbx_seq_one_letter_code
_entity_poly.pdbx_strand_id
1 'polypeptide(L)'
;KLTGQFEDRNLEKEFRDFRWEKIRNYVRNLLIISQIFNVLINIDDIRLLGPSPWYIGYHALGFGAWMFFLFFLSDKNKKKWHQVYLTISIIGFMNVGCWSFYFIDPLAFPVKGAVLPIIMILWLYVWPYFFLNAMIVTITTTIPFCFLLLNQVEIAASANLPIPPGSMTPDQIPYLFGIPFIFLTTVKWSTEKSVRIDFVKTQKLEANRKLMNETLQRYFGQTLTEKILKDDGVLLGENSRVTISFTDITSYSTIIEHMSPETAVKFLNEYFTAMHDVIEKYDG
;
A
#
# COMPACT_ATOMS: atom_id res chain seq x y z
N LYS A 1 17.32 -2.54 -3.75
CA LYS A 1 17.52 -3.88 -3.16
C LYS A 1 16.69 -4.92 -3.90
N LEU A 2 17.13 -6.17 -3.92
CA LEU A 2 16.39 -7.32 -4.49
C LEU A 2 14.98 -7.48 -3.88
N THR A 3 14.81 -7.05 -2.62
CA THR A 3 13.54 -7.06 -1.90
C THR A 3 12.56 -5.97 -2.34
N GLY A 4 12.94 -5.10 -3.28
CA GLY A 4 12.15 -3.94 -3.70
C GLY A 4 12.11 -2.77 -2.69
N GLN A 5 12.73 -2.90 -1.52
CA GLN A 5 12.74 -1.86 -0.49
C GLN A 5 13.72 -0.72 -0.84
N PHE A 6 13.41 0.50 -0.38
CA PHE A 6 14.35 1.61 -0.47
C PHE A 6 15.60 1.33 0.38
N GLU A 7 16.74 1.87 -0.03
CA GLU A 7 17.98 1.78 0.76
C GLU A 7 17.95 2.74 1.94
N ASP A 8 17.36 3.92 1.73
CA ASP A 8 17.11 4.87 2.80
C ASP A 8 15.96 4.37 3.69
N ARG A 9 16.26 4.19 4.98
CA ARG A 9 15.31 3.73 5.99
C ARG A 9 14.21 4.74 6.28
N ASN A 10 14.49 6.04 6.17
CA ASN A 10 13.50 7.08 6.39
C ASN A 10 12.50 7.10 5.24
N LEU A 11 12.99 7.06 4.00
CA LEU A 11 12.15 6.98 2.81
C LEU A 11 11.29 5.70 2.80
N GLU A 12 11.84 4.57 3.26
CA GLU A 12 11.08 3.32 3.40
C GLU A 12 9.96 3.47 4.44
N LYS A 13 10.21 4.17 5.54
CA LYS A 13 9.20 4.43 6.57
C LYS A 13 8.08 5.32 6.05
N GLU A 14 8.43 6.43 5.38
CA GLU A 14 7.45 7.33 4.76
C GLU A 14 6.60 6.62 3.71
N PHE A 15 7.23 5.78 2.87
CA PHE A 15 6.51 4.95 1.91
C PHE A 15 5.52 4.00 2.57
N ARG A 16 5.89 3.35 3.67
CA ARG A 16 5.00 2.46 4.41
C ARG A 16 3.80 3.19 4.99
N ASP A 17 4.03 4.40 5.51
CA ASP A 17 2.98 5.25 6.06
C ASP A 17 2.02 5.72 4.95
N PHE A 18 2.54 6.21 3.84
CA PHE A 18 1.77 6.58 2.66
C PHE A 18 0.93 5.41 2.11
N ARG A 19 1.56 4.26 1.94
CA ARG A 19 0.87 3.06 1.46
C ARG A 19 -0.24 2.63 2.40
N TRP A 20 0.01 2.66 3.72
CA TRP A 20 -0.97 2.27 4.72
C TRP A 20 -2.24 3.10 4.65
N GLU A 21 -2.13 4.41 4.53
CA GLU A 21 -3.29 5.29 4.41
C GLU A 21 -4.14 4.98 3.18
N LYS A 22 -3.49 4.73 2.03
CA LYS A 22 -4.19 4.37 0.79
C LYS A 22 -4.89 3.02 0.85
N ILE A 23 -4.26 2.01 1.44
CA ILE A 23 -4.77 0.64 1.38
C ILE A 23 -5.66 0.26 2.57
N ARG A 24 -5.67 1.02 3.66
CA ARG A 24 -6.40 0.70 4.90
C ARG A 24 -7.89 0.42 4.66
N ASN A 25 -8.56 1.30 3.92
CA ASN A 25 -9.98 1.11 3.61
C ASN A 25 -10.21 -0.09 2.69
N TYR A 26 -9.32 -0.30 1.72
CA TYR A 26 -9.35 -1.46 0.83
C TYR A 26 -9.18 -2.78 1.62
N VAL A 27 -8.19 -2.85 2.51
CA VAL A 27 -7.98 -4.01 3.39
C VAL A 27 -9.21 -4.28 4.26
N ARG A 28 -9.79 -3.24 4.86
CA ARG A 28 -11.01 -3.38 5.66
C ARG A 28 -12.16 -3.97 4.85
N ASN A 29 -12.41 -3.46 3.66
CA ASN A 29 -13.49 -3.95 2.80
C ASN A 29 -13.23 -5.40 2.35
N LEU A 30 -12.00 -5.74 1.98
CA LEU A 30 -11.61 -7.12 1.66
C LEU A 30 -11.85 -8.08 2.83
N LEU A 31 -11.52 -7.65 4.06
CA LEU A 31 -11.77 -8.45 5.26
C LEU A 31 -13.26 -8.72 5.44
N ILE A 32 -14.11 -7.71 5.29
CA ILE A 32 -15.56 -7.87 5.41
C ILE A 32 -16.08 -8.85 4.36
N ILE A 33 -15.68 -8.67 3.09
CA ILE A 33 -16.08 -9.57 2.00
C ILE A 33 -15.60 -11.01 2.28
N SER A 34 -14.36 -11.18 2.74
CA SER A 34 -13.81 -12.49 3.05
C SER A 34 -14.57 -13.21 4.18
N GLN A 35 -15.12 -12.46 5.15
CA GLN A 35 -15.97 -13.06 6.19
C GLN A 35 -17.29 -13.56 5.65
N ILE A 36 -17.90 -12.84 4.72
CA ILE A 36 -19.10 -13.31 4.04
C ILE A 36 -18.83 -14.63 3.32
N PHE A 37 -17.73 -14.71 2.56
CA PHE A 37 -17.32 -15.94 1.89
C PHE A 37 -17.00 -17.08 2.87
N ASN A 38 -16.35 -16.79 3.99
CA ASN A 38 -16.04 -17.77 5.02
C ASN A 38 -17.35 -18.40 5.58
N VAL A 39 -18.36 -17.57 5.87
CA VAL A 39 -19.67 -18.06 6.34
C VAL A 39 -20.35 -18.93 5.28
N LEU A 40 -20.33 -18.52 4.01
CA LEU A 40 -20.93 -19.29 2.92
C LEU A 40 -20.24 -20.64 2.74
N ILE A 41 -18.90 -20.67 2.75
CA ILE A 41 -18.12 -21.92 2.67
C ILE A 41 -18.43 -22.82 3.85
N ASN A 42 -18.53 -22.27 5.06
CA ASN A 42 -18.86 -23.04 6.26
C ASN A 42 -20.24 -23.73 6.14
N ILE A 43 -21.26 -23.01 5.64
CA ILE A 43 -22.59 -23.59 5.43
C ILE A 43 -22.54 -24.75 4.42
N ASP A 44 -21.79 -24.57 3.33
CA ASP A 44 -21.65 -25.61 2.31
C ASP A 44 -20.90 -26.84 2.82
N ASP A 45 -19.84 -26.58 3.58
CA ASP A 45 -19.04 -27.64 4.17
C ASP A 45 -19.80 -28.48 5.23
N ILE A 46 -20.60 -27.82 6.08
CA ILE A 46 -21.50 -28.55 7.03
C ILE A 46 -22.52 -29.41 6.29
N ARG A 47 -23.02 -28.96 5.14
CA ARG A 47 -23.93 -29.72 4.31
C ARG A 47 -23.28 -30.98 3.71
N LEU A 48 -22.04 -30.88 3.28
CA LEU A 48 -21.30 -31.90 2.57
C LEU A 48 -20.63 -32.92 3.51
N LEU A 49 -20.02 -32.46 4.61
CA LEU A 49 -19.21 -33.26 5.52
C LEU A 49 -19.91 -33.58 6.84
N GLY A 50 -21.05 -32.97 7.11
CA GLY A 50 -21.71 -33.00 8.40
C GLY A 50 -21.06 -32.06 9.44
N PRO A 51 -21.73 -31.87 10.60
CA PRO A 51 -21.24 -31.01 11.66
C PRO A 51 -20.09 -31.68 12.44
N SER A 52 -18.83 -31.40 12.06
CA SER A 52 -17.66 -31.83 12.82
C SER A 52 -17.21 -30.73 13.77
N PRO A 53 -16.99 -31.06 15.08
CA PRO A 53 -16.47 -30.04 16.04
C PRO A 53 -15.15 -29.41 15.62
N TRP A 54 -14.26 -30.15 14.98
CA TRP A 54 -12.98 -29.65 14.45
C TRP A 54 -13.20 -28.63 13.34
N TYR A 55 -14.16 -28.86 12.50
CA TYR A 55 -14.48 -28.01 11.39
C TYR A 55 -15.07 -26.68 11.84
N ILE A 56 -16.05 -26.75 12.74
CA ILE A 56 -16.67 -25.58 13.35
C ILE A 56 -15.62 -24.76 14.12
N GLY A 57 -14.74 -25.44 14.87
CA GLY A 57 -13.64 -24.82 15.61
C GLY A 57 -12.66 -24.08 14.70
N TYR A 58 -12.30 -24.67 13.55
CA TYR A 58 -11.43 -24.02 12.57
C TYR A 58 -12.03 -22.71 12.03
N HIS A 59 -13.29 -22.74 11.60
CA HIS A 59 -13.96 -21.56 11.09
C HIS A 59 -14.17 -20.48 12.15
N ALA A 60 -14.47 -20.88 13.39
CA ALA A 60 -14.60 -19.98 14.52
C ALA A 60 -13.27 -19.27 14.85
N LEU A 61 -12.16 -20.00 14.84
CA LEU A 61 -10.81 -19.42 15.03
C LEU A 61 -10.47 -18.46 13.89
N GLY A 62 -10.76 -18.83 12.65
CA GLY A 62 -10.58 -17.95 11.49
C GLY A 62 -11.37 -16.66 11.63
N PHE A 63 -12.66 -16.77 11.95
CA PHE A 63 -13.52 -15.60 12.17
C PHE A 63 -12.99 -14.70 13.30
N GLY A 64 -12.59 -15.29 14.43
CA GLY A 64 -12.02 -14.55 15.57
C GLY A 64 -10.73 -13.80 15.20
N ALA A 65 -9.81 -14.46 14.49
CA ALA A 65 -8.56 -13.84 14.03
C ALA A 65 -8.80 -12.66 13.09
N TRP A 66 -9.76 -12.78 12.18
CA TRP A 66 -10.12 -11.71 11.26
C TRP A 66 -10.82 -10.55 11.95
N MET A 67 -11.71 -10.82 12.90
CA MET A 67 -12.36 -9.77 13.72
C MET A 67 -11.35 -9.03 14.57
N PHE A 68 -10.39 -9.73 15.17
CA PHE A 68 -9.28 -9.10 15.87
C PHE A 68 -8.44 -8.20 14.96
N PHE A 69 -8.20 -8.62 13.71
CA PHE A 69 -7.48 -7.81 12.76
C PHE A 69 -8.27 -6.56 12.33
N LEU A 70 -9.58 -6.65 12.16
CA LEU A 70 -10.44 -5.47 11.93
C LEU A 70 -10.34 -4.46 13.08
N PHE A 71 -10.34 -4.94 14.32
CA PHE A 71 -10.11 -4.11 15.50
C PHE A 71 -8.72 -3.48 15.49
N PHE A 72 -7.71 -4.26 15.15
CA PHE A 72 -6.32 -3.80 15.05
C PHE A 72 -6.14 -2.72 13.96
N LEU A 73 -6.87 -2.80 12.85
CA LEU A 73 -6.87 -1.80 11.78
C LEU A 73 -7.44 -0.45 12.22
N SER A 74 -8.29 -0.40 13.24
CA SER A 74 -8.88 0.84 13.73
C SER A 74 -7.87 1.70 14.49
N ASP A 75 -6.82 1.10 15.06
CA ASP A 75 -5.79 1.79 15.85
C ASP A 75 -4.67 2.33 14.94
N LYS A 76 -4.63 3.67 14.78
CA LYS A 76 -3.60 4.34 13.97
C LYS A 76 -2.17 4.08 14.45
N ASN A 77 -1.97 3.82 15.74
CA ASN A 77 -0.64 3.62 16.31
C ASN A 77 -0.05 2.24 16.00
N LYS A 78 -0.89 1.28 15.59
CA LYS A 78 -0.47 -0.10 15.29
C LYS A 78 -0.12 -0.35 13.82
N LYS A 79 -0.12 0.69 12.98
CA LYS A 79 0.19 0.58 11.54
C LYS A 79 1.50 -0.16 11.22
N LYS A 80 2.49 -0.07 12.12
CA LYS A 80 3.80 -0.73 11.95
C LYS A 80 3.69 -2.25 11.87
N TRP A 81 2.75 -2.86 12.58
CA TRP A 81 2.64 -4.30 12.74
C TRP A 81 1.62 -4.96 11.81
N HIS A 82 0.87 -4.18 11.03
CA HIS A 82 -0.22 -4.71 10.20
C HIS A 82 0.23 -5.81 9.21
N GLN A 83 1.39 -5.65 8.58
CA GLN A 83 1.91 -6.64 7.63
C GLN A 83 2.32 -7.94 8.34
N VAL A 84 2.95 -7.83 9.49
CA VAL A 84 3.37 -8.99 10.29
C VAL A 84 2.15 -9.76 10.77
N TYR A 85 1.16 -9.07 11.34
CA TYR A 85 -0.07 -9.68 11.81
C TYR A 85 -0.83 -10.36 10.65
N LEU A 86 -1.00 -9.66 9.53
CA LEU A 86 -1.66 -10.20 8.35
C LEU A 86 -0.95 -11.46 7.83
N THR A 87 0.39 -11.44 7.75
CA THR A 87 1.20 -12.58 7.32
C THR A 87 0.99 -13.79 8.24
N ILE A 88 1.13 -13.62 9.55
CA ILE A 88 0.98 -14.70 10.53
C ILE A 88 -0.44 -15.26 10.51
N SER A 89 -1.46 -14.40 10.47
CA SER A 89 -2.87 -14.82 10.47
C SER A 89 -3.20 -15.66 9.24
N ILE A 90 -2.72 -15.29 8.06
CA ILE A 90 -3.00 -16.05 6.83
C ILE A 90 -2.22 -17.36 6.80
N ILE A 91 -0.93 -17.36 7.19
CA ILE A 91 -0.15 -18.60 7.29
C ILE A 91 -0.83 -19.57 8.25
N GLY A 92 -1.21 -19.10 9.45
CA GLY A 92 -1.91 -19.91 10.44
C GLY A 92 -3.24 -20.45 9.93
N PHE A 93 -4.10 -19.58 9.41
CA PHE A 93 -5.41 -19.96 8.89
C PHE A 93 -5.31 -20.99 7.77
N MET A 94 -4.45 -20.77 6.78
CA MET A 94 -4.33 -21.67 5.62
C MET A 94 -3.73 -23.02 6.01
N ASN A 95 -2.70 -23.07 6.84
CA ASN A 95 -2.10 -24.33 7.28
C ASN A 95 -3.05 -25.12 8.18
N VAL A 96 -3.70 -24.47 9.16
CA VAL A 96 -4.68 -25.14 10.02
C VAL A 96 -5.83 -25.68 9.18
N GLY A 97 -6.31 -24.94 8.15
CA GLY A 97 -7.30 -25.40 7.21
C GLY A 97 -6.87 -26.65 6.46
N CYS A 98 -5.71 -26.62 5.81
CA CYS A 98 -5.18 -27.77 5.07
C CYS A 98 -5.08 -29.03 5.95
N TRP A 99 -4.48 -28.92 7.13
CA TRP A 99 -4.33 -30.04 8.05
C TRP A 99 -5.68 -30.53 8.60
N SER A 100 -6.61 -29.64 8.92
CA SER A 100 -7.94 -30.02 9.42
C SER A 100 -8.70 -30.84 8.38
N PHE A 101 -8.70 -30.42 7.12
CA PHE A 101 -9.32 -31.16 6.03
C PHE A 101 -8.69 -32.53 5.83
N TYR A 102 -7.37 -32.61 5.84
CA TYR A 102 -6.63 -33.84 5.70
C TYR A 102 -6.95 -34.85 6.82
N PHE A 103 -7.03 -34.40 8.08
CA PHE A 103 -7.35 -35.28 9.20
C PHE A 103 -8.82 -35.75 9.26
N ILE A 104 -9.74 -34.96 8.69
CA ILE A 104 -11.17 -35.35 8.66
C ILE A 104 -11.38 -36.45 7.61
N ASP A 105 -10.93 -36.25 6.40
CA ASP A 105 -11.01 -37.24 5.33
C ASP A 105 -9.84 -37.02 4.34
N PRO A 106 -8.78 -37.84 4.48
CA PRO A 106 -7.63 -37.75 3.59
C PRO A 106 -7.99 -37.99 2.12
N LEU A 107 -8.99 -38.78 1.84
CA LEU A 107 -9.37 -39.14 0.48
C LEU A 107 -10.30 -38.10 -0.18
N ALA A 108 -11.07 -37.37 0.59
CA ALA A 108 -11.90 -36.27 0.10
C ALA A 108 -11.12 -34.94 -0.07
N PHE A 109 -9.92 -34.85 0.52
CA PHE A 109 -9.08 -33.66 0.46
C PHE A 109 -8.84 -33.13 -0.97
N PRO A 110 -8.57 -33.94 -2.03
CA PRO A 110 -8.27 -33.42 -3.36
C PRO A 110 -9.42 -32.66 -3.99
N VAL A 111 -10.68 -33.11 -3.79
CA VAL A 111 -11.83 -32.45 -4.39
C VAL A 111 -12.01 -31.02 -3.85
N LYS A 112 -11.76 -30.82 -2.57
CA LYS A 112 -11.79 -29.50 -1.92
C LYS A 112 -10.42 -28.80 -1.97
N GLY A 113 -9.35 -29.56 -1.86
CA GLY A 113 -7.98 -29.07 -1.87
C GLY A 113 -7.56 -28.45 -3.21
N ALA A 114 -8.07 -28.89 -4.35
CA ALA A 114 -7.74 -28.33 -5.66
C ALA A 114 -8.21 -26.87 -5.82
N VAL A 115 -9.24 -26.46 -5.12
CA VAL A 115 -9.74 -25.07 -5.14
C VAL A 115 -8.94 -24.16 -4.23
N LEU A 116 -8.38 -24.68 -3.14
CA LEU A 116 -7.58 -23.91 -2.17
C LEU A 116 -6.36 -23.23 -2.79
N PRO A 117 -5.52 -23.87 -3.62
CA PRO A 117 -4.37 -23.19 -4.24
C PRO A 117 -4.78 -22.05 -5.16
N ILE A 118 -5.87 -22.21 -5.90
CA ILE A 118 -6.40 -21.17 -6.77
C ILE A 118 -6.85 -19.98 -5.94
N ILE A 119 -7.56 -20.23 -4.86
CA ILE A 119 -7.97 -19.20 -3.90
C ILE A 119 -6.74 -18.55 -3.26
N MET A 120 -5.74 -19.33 -2.84
CA MET A 120 -4.50 -18.83 -2.28
C MET A 120 -3.76 -17.91 -3.25
N ILE A 121 -3.64 -18.31 -4.50
CA ILE A 121 -3.00 -17.51 -5.57
C ILE A 121 -3.76 -16.21 -5.78
N LEU A 122 -5.09 -16.25 -5.88
CA LEU A 122 -5.93 -15.08 -6.00
C LEU A 122 -5.80 -14.16 -4.78
N TRP A 123 -5.77 -14.72 -3.58
CA TRP A 123 -5.63 -13.97 -2.34
C TRP A 123 -4.29 -13.27 -2.23
N LEU A 124 -3.20 -13.94 -2.57
CA LEU A 124 -1.87 -13.34 -2.59
C LEU A 124 -1.77 -12.17 -3.56
N TYR A 125 -2.47 -12.27 -4.70
CA TYR A 125 -2.50 -11.21 -5.69
C TYR A 125 -3.38 -10.03 -5.24
N VAL A 126 -4.54 -10.31 -4.70
CA VAL A 126 -5.52 -9.30 -4.26
C VAL A 126 -5.07 -8.58 -2.99
N TRP A 127 -4.42 -9.29 -2.04
CA TRP A 127 -3.99 -8.69 -0.79
C TRP A 127 -2.77 -7.77 -0.98
N PRO A 128 -2.78 -6.59 -0.32
CA PRO A 128 -1.74 -5.58 -0.48
C PRO A 128 -0.49 -5.89 0.36
N TYR A 129 0.03 -7.10 0.25
CA TYR A 129 1.30 -7.49 0.87
C TYR A 129 2.47 -6.73 0.26
N PHE A 130 3.49 -6.46 1.07
CA PHE A 130 4.82 -6.22 0.54
C PHE A 130 5.35 -7.49 -0.12
N PHE A 131 6.19 -7.30 -1.14
CA PHE A 131 6.72 -8.41 -1.93
C PHE A 131 7.29 -9.54 -1.07
N LEU A 132 8.15 -9.22 -0.08
CA LEU A 132 8.76 -10.22 0.79
C LEU A 132 7.73 -11.01 1.60
N ASN A 133 6.73 -10.33 2.16
CA ASN A 133 5.67 -10.98 2.94
C ASN A 133 4.81 -11.89 2.06
N ALA A 134 4.52 -11.48 0.82
CA ALA A 134 3.83 -12.31 -0.15
C ALA A 134 4.60 -13.59 -0.46
N MET A 135 5.92 -13.49 -0.65
CA MET A 135 6.82 -14.65 -0.86
C MET A 135 6.77 -15.63 0.32
N ILE A 136 6.91 -15.11 1.54
CA ILE A 136 6.88 -15.93 2.76
C ILE A 136 5.54 -16.67 2.87
N VAL A 137 4.41 -15.97 2.70
CA VAL A 137 3.08 -16.58 2.75
C VAL A 137 2.95 -17.69 1.69
N THR A 138 3.34 -17.41 0.45
CA THR A 138 3.20 -18.38 -0.64
C THR A 138 4.01 -19.65 -0.36
N ILE A 139 5.28 -19.52 0.00
CA ILE A 139 6.17 -20.66 0.26
C ILE A 139 5.64 -21.49 1.44
N THR A 140 5.35 -20.85 2.57
CA THR A 140 4.94 -21.53 3.80
C THR A 140 3.55 -22.18 3.73
N THR A 141 2.73 -21.80 2.77
CA THR A 141 1.41 -22.39 2.56
C THR A 141 1.42 -23.44 1.44
N THR A 142 2.20 -23.25 0.38
CA THR A 142 2.23 -24.16 -0.76
C THR A 142 2.99 -25.44 -0.44
N ILE A 143 4.11 -25.40 0.28
CA ILE A 143 4.91 -26.59 0.59
C ILE A 143 4.11 -27.64 1.40
N PRO A 144 3.49 -27.31 2.55
CA PRO A 144 2.67 -28.28 3.28
C PRO A 144 1.51 -28.80 2.45
N PHE A 145 0.87 -27.96 1.65
CA PHE A 145 -0.21 -28.36 0.80
C PHE A 145 0.21 -29.42 -0.26
N CYS A 146 1.32 -29.18 -0.95
CA CYS A 146 1.88 -30.16 -1.91
C CYS A 146 2.22 -31.48 -1.21
N PHE A 147 2.80 -31.40 0.00
CA PHE A 147 3.11 -32.59 0.80
C PHE A 147 1.85 -33.44 1.10
N LEU A 148 0.77 -32.78 1.54
CA LEU A 148 -0.49 -33.47 1.83
C LEU A 148 -1.11 -34.11 0.59
N LEU A 149 -1.05 -33.45 -0.56
CA LEU A 149 -1.55 -34.01 -1.84
C LEU A 149 -0.76 -35.26 -2.28
N LEU A 150 0.55 -35.24 -2.14
CA LEU A 150 1.39 -36.39 -2.48
C LEU A 150 1.13 -37.57 -1.54
N ASN A 151 1.00 -37.31 -0.25
CA ASN A 151 0.75 -38.33 0.75
C ASN A 151 -0.62 -39.05 0.56
N GLN A 152 -1.60 -38.37 0.00
CA GLN A 152 -2.89 -39.00 -0.36
C GLN A 152 -2.77 -40.05 -1.43
N VAL A 153 -1.96 -39.81 -2.46
CA VAL A 153 -1.74 -40.77 -3.52
C VAL A 153 -1.10 -42.05 -2.94
N GLU A 154 -0.17 -41.88 -2.00
CA GLU A 154 0.47 -43.01 -1.31
C GLU A 154 -0.49 -43.76 -0.41
N ILE A 155 -1.39 -43.09 0.33
CA ILE A 155 -2.43 -43.69 1.14
C ILE A 155 -3.39 -44.51 0.26
N ALA A 156 -3.89 -43.92 -0.84
CA ALA A 156 -4.79 -44.60 -1.75
C ALA A 156 -4.13 -45.85 -2.36
N ALA A 157 -2.88 -45.75 -2.78
CA ALA A 157 -2.13 -46.89 -3.34
C ALA A 157 -1.92 -48.00 -2.31
N SER A 158 -1.56 -47.65 -1.07
CA SER A 158 -1.34 -48.63 0.00
C SER A 158 -2.64 -49.37 0.43
N ALA A 159 -3.75 -48.68 0.31
CA ALA A 159 -5.08 -49.25 0.64
C ALA A 159 -5.78 -49.94 -0.55
N ASN A 160 -5.15 -50.07 -1.72
CA ASN A 160 -5.73 -50.53 -2.97
C ASN A 160 -7.05 -49.81 -3.35
N LEU A 161 -7.15 -48.54 -3.01
CA LEU A 161 -8.29 -47.69 -3.33
C LEU A 161 -8.07 -46.94 -4.65
N PRO A 162 -9.13 -46.59 -5.37
CA PRO A 162 -8.99 -45.77 -6.55
C PRO A 162 -8.40 -44.41 -6.15
N ILE A 163 -7.47 -43.91 -6.96
CA ILE A 163 -6.88 -42.59 -6.75
C ILE A 163 -7.99 -41.53 -6.78
N PRO A 164 -8.15 -40.73 -5.73
CA PRO A 164 -9.22 -39.74 -5.67
C PRO A 164 -9.14 -38.73 -6.83
N PRO A 165 -10.29 -38.29 -7.38
CA PRO A 165 -10.31 -37.30 -8.44
C PRO A 165 -9.68 -35.98 -7.94
N GLY A 166 -8.76 -35.41 -8.72
CA GLY A 166 -8.02 -34.22 -8.35
C GLY A 166 -6.70 -34.47 -7.59
N SER A 167 -6.34 -35.75 -7.33
CA SER A 167 -5.01 -36.12 -6.85
C SER A 167 -3.93 -35.72 -7.85
N MET A 168 -2.79 -35.31 -7.35
CA MET A 168 -1.66 -34.89 -8.18
C MET A 168 -0.52 -35.87 -8.12
N THR A 169 0.12 -36.05 -9.25
CA THR A 169 1.39 -36.78 -9.35
C THR A 169 2.56 -35.81 -9.17
N PRO A 170 3.73 -36.26 -8.71
CA PRO A 170 4.90 -35.40 -8.48
C PRO A 170 5.31 -34.56 -9.70
N ASP A 171 5.11 -35.10 -10.90
CA ASP A 171 5.41 -34.43 -12.17
C ASP A 171 4.46 -33.26 -12.48
N GLN A 172 3.27 -33.23 -11.92
CA GLN A 172 2.27 -32.16 -12.12
C GLN A 172 2.53 -30.92 -11.23
N ILE A 173 3.23 -31.09 -10.10
CA ILE A 173 3.49 -30.02 -9.14
C ILE A 173 4.21 -28.81 -9.77
N PRO A 174 5.28 -28.96 -10.56
CA PRO A 174 5.95 -27.82 -11.18
C PRO A 174 5.03 -26.99 -12.09
N TYR A 175 4.13 -27.65 -12.81
CA TYR A 175 3.21 -26.98 -13.72
C TYR A 175 2.10 -26.24 -13.00
N LEU A 176 1.53 -26.82 -11.96
CA LEU A 176 0.37 -26.27 -11.25
C LEU A 176 0.76 -25.22 -10.19
N PHE A 177 1.93 -25.35 -9.60
CA PHE A 177 2.41 -24.42 -8.57
C PHE A 177 3.65 -23.65 -8.99
N GLY A 178 4.62 -24.27 -9.63
CA GLY A 178 5.89 -23.65 -9.97
C GLY A 178 5.73 -22.50 -10.99
N ILE A 179 5.07 -22.78 -12.11
CA ILE A 179 4.87 -21.76 -13.15
C ILE A 179 4.02 -20.59 -12.66
N PRO A 180 2.81 -20.80 -12.06
CA PRO A 180 2.04 -19.72 -11.47
C PRO A 180 2.78 -18.96 -10.38
N PHE A 181 3.59 -19.64 -9.56
CA PHE A 181 4.39 -19.01 -8.52
C PHE A 181 5.40 -18.03 -9.11
N ILE A 182 6.16 -18.45 -10.14
CA ILE A 182 7.14 -17.57 -10.81
C ILE A 182 6.42 -16.37 -11.45
N PHE A 183 5.33 -16.62 -12.17
CA PHE A 183 4.57 -15.57 -12.82
C PHE A 183 4.03 -14.54 -11.82
N LEU A 184 3.34 -15.00 -10.79
CA LEU A 184 2.74 -14.12 -9.76
C LEU A 184 3.81 -13.36 -8.97
N THR A 185 4.93 -14.01 -8.66
CA THR A 185 6.07 -13.38 -8.00
C THR A 185 6.63 -12.24 -8.84
N THR A 186 6.79 -12.46 -10.15
CA THR A 186 7.27 -11.44 -11.08
C THR A 186 6.29 -10.26 -11.18
N VAL A 187 4.99 -10.54 -11.30
CA VAL A 187 3.95 -9.51 -11.34
C VAL A 187 3.92 -8.73 -10.02
N LYS A 188 3.98 -9.41 -8.89
CA LYS A 188 3.99 -8.77 -7.56
C LYS A 188 5.20 -7.87 -7.37
N TRP A 189 6.39 -8.32 -7.79
CA TRP A 189 7.61 -7.52 -7.75
C TRP A 189 7.51 -6.28 -8.64
N SER A 190 7.02 -6.44 -9.87
CA SER A 190 6.80 -5.34 -10.82
C SER A 190 5.82 -4.30 -10.27
N THR A 191 4.69 -4.75 -9.72
CA THR A 191 3.68 -3.88 -9.10
C THR A 191 4.26 -3.12 -7.91
N GLU A 192 5.00 -3.80 -7.03
CA GLU A 192 5.65 -3.16 -5.88
C GLU A 192 6.64 -2.07 -6.32
N LYS A 193 7.44 -2.35 -7.36
CA LYS A 193 8.36 -1.40 -7.95
C LYS A 193 7.63 -0.19 -8.53
N SER A 194 6.55 -0.40 -9.27
CA SER A 194 5.74 0.69 -9.84
C SER A 194 5.16 1.59 -8.77
N VAL A 195 4.57 1.04 -7.71
CA VAL A 195 4.01 1.81 -6.60
C VAL A 195 5.07 2.66 -5.91
N ARG A 196 6.30 2.15 -5.77
CA ARG A 196 7.43 2.91 -5.19
C ARG A 196 7.90 4.05 -6.09
N ILE A 197 7.96 3.80 -7.39
CA ILE A 197 8.28 4.84 -8.38
C ILE A 197 7.23 5.95 -8.33
N ASP A 198 5.96 5.61 -8.29
CA ASP A 198 4.87 6.58 -8.23
C ASP A 198 4.89 7.39 -6.94
N PHE A 199 5.24 6.77 -5.80
CA PHE A 199 5.44 7.47 -4.55
C PHE A 199 6.54 8.54 -4.64
N VAL A 200 7.71 8.18 -5.18
CA VAL A 200 8.82 9.13 -5.36
C VAL A 200 8.44 10.25 -6.33
N LYS A 201 7.74 9.93 -7.42
CA LYS A 201 7.24 10.94 -8.37
C LYS A 201 6.27 11.92 -7.69
N THR A 202 5.35 11.41 -6.89
CA THR A 202 4.38 12.23 -6.15
C THR A 202 5.09 13.17 -5.18
N GLN A 203 6.05 12.66 -4.39
CA GLN A 203 6.84 13.52 -3.49
C GLN A 203 7.62 14.62 -4.23
N LYS A 204 8.25 14.28 -5.35
CA LYS A 204 8.95 15.27 -6.18
C LYS A 204 7.99 16.33 -6.72
N LEU A 205 6.81 15.91 -7.17
CA LEU A 205 5.80 16.82 -7.69
C LEU A 205 5.30 17.79 -6.60
N GLU A 206 5.04 17.28 -5.39
CA GLU A 206 4.64 18.09 -4.24
C GLU A 206 5.73 19.09 -3.83
N ALA A 207 6.98 18.63 -3.77
CA ALA A 207 8.13 19.51 -3.49
C ALA A 207 8.30 20.62 -4.54
N ASN A 208 8.19 20.27 -5.83
CA ASN A 208 8.26 21.24 -6.92
C ASN A 208 7.09 22.23 -6.87
N ARG A 209 5.88 21.75 -6.59
CA ARG A 209 4.71 22.61 -6.44
C ARG A 209 4.87 23.60 -5.28
N LYS A 210 5.40 23.12 -4.15
CA LYS A 210 5.68 23.97 -3.00
C LYS A 210 6.71 25.05 -3.34
N LEU A 211 7.83 24.66 -3.95
CA LEU A 211 8.87 25.59 -4.38
C LEU A 211 8.32 26.61 -5.39
N MET A 212 7.51 26.18 -6.34
CA MET A 212 6.87 27.08 -7.30
C MET A 212 5.96 28.08 -6.60
N ASN A 213 5.11 27.63 -5.66
CA ASN A 213 4.23 28.51 -4.90
C ASN A 213 5.03 29.55 -4.07
N GLU A 214 6.04 29.08 -3.35
CA GLU A 214 6.93 29.98 -2.58
C GLU A 214 7.64 31.01 -3.46
N THR A 215 8.06 30.59 -4.66
CA THR A 215 8.69 31.47 -5.64
C THR A 215 7.69 32.49 -6.17
N LEU A 216 6.49 32.05 -6.57
CA LEU A 216 5.44 32.97 -7.05
C LEU A 216 5.05 33.98 -5.96
N GLN A 217 4.85 33.53 -4.71
CA GLN A 217 4.53 34.43 -3.60
C GLN A 217 5.61 35.46 -3.35
N ARG A 218 6.89 35.06 -3.46
CA ARG A 218 8.04 35.98 -3.27
C ARG A 218 8.10 37.07 -4.32
N TYR A 219 7.80 36.75 -5.58
CA TYR A 219 7.92 37.73 -6.68
C TYR A 219 6.63 38.49 -6.96
N PHE A 220 5.47 37.91 -6.72
CA PHE A 220 4.17 38.48 -7.11
C PHE A 220 3.26 38.80 -5.90
N GLY A 221 3.68 38.45 -4.70
CA GLY A 221 2.84 38.55 -3.52
C GLY A 221 1.70 37.51 -3.49
N GLN A 222 1.02 37.42 -2.36
CA GLN A 222 0.00 36.40 -2.12
C GLN A 222 -1.21 36.53 -3.06
N THR A 223 -1.77 37.74 -3.14
CA THR A 223 -3.00 38.04 -3.89
C THR A 223 -2.88 37.68 -5.38
N LEU A 224 -1.77 38.08 -6.01
CA LEU A 224 -1.54 37.80 -7.42
C LEU A 224 -1.22 36.33 -7.67
N THR A 225 -0.49 35.68 -6.76
CA THR A 225 -0.24 34.24 -6.83
C THR A 225 -1.51 33.43 -6.78
N GLU A 226 -2.45 33.77 -5.88
CA GLU A 226 -3.75 33.08 -5.80
C GLU A 226 -4.57 33.27 -7.09
N LYS A 227 -4.58 34.47 -7.68
CA LYS A 227 -5.22 34.70 -9.01
C LYS A 227 -4.57 33.86 -10.10
N ILE A 228 -3.24 33.85 -10.22
CA ILE A 228 -2.50 33.04 -11.21
C ILE A 228 -2.85 31.56 -11.09
N LEU A 229 -2.88 31.03 -9.87
CA LEU A 229 -3.16 29.61 -9.62
C LEU A 229 -4.62 29.23 -9.85
N LYS A 230 -5.55 30.19 -9.64
CA LYS A 230 -6.98 29.96 -9.82
C LYS A 230 -7.40 30.01 -11.31
N ASP A 231 -6.79 30.89 -12.08
CA ASP A 231 -7.18 31.18 -13.47
C ASP A 231 -6.25 30.50 -14.50
N ASP A 232 -5.70 29.32 -14.15
CA ASP A 232 -4.80 28.51 -15.01
C ASP A 232 -3.63 29.32 -15.62
N GLY A 233 -3.13 30.29 -14.87
CA GLY A 233 -1.99 31.13 -15.27
C GLY A 233 -2.36 32.31 -16.18
N VAL A 234 -3.65 32.54 -16.46
CA VAL A 234 -4.10 33.64 -17.29
C VAL A 234 -4.43 34.85 -16.40
N LEU A 235 -3.67 35.92 -16.55
CA LEU A 235 -3.97 37.19 -15.91
C LEU A 235 -4.82 38.05 -16.84
N LEU A 236 -6.12 38.05 -16.59
CA LEU A 236 -7.04 38.96 -17.24
C LEU A 236 -6.91 40.34 -16.57
N GLY A 237 -6.73 41.39 -17.38
CA GLY A 237 -6.75 42.76 -16.88
C GLY A 237 -8.09 43.12 -16.25
N GLU A 238 -8.04 43.84 -15.12
CA GLU A 238 -9.23 44.37 -14.47
C GLU A 238 -9.15 45.90 -14.32
N ASN A 239 -10.28 46.56 -14.44
CA ASN A 239 -10.38 48.00 -14.17
C ASN A 239 -10.62 48.21 -12.66
N SER A 240 -9.69 48.88 -12.02
CA SER A 240 -9.78 49.17 -10.60
C SER A 240 -9.35 50.63 -10.34
N ARG A 241 -9.94 51.23 -9.30
CA ARG A 241 -9.50 52.58 -8.85
C ARG A 241 -8.29 52.36 -7.95
N VAL A 242 -7.15 52.88 -8.34
CA VAL A 242 -5.90 52.75 -7.60
C VAL A 242 -5.29 54.11 -7.26
N THR A 243 -4.56 54.19 -6.17
CA THR A 243 -3.67 55.29 -5.83
C THR A 243 -2.24 54.93 -6.24
N ILE A 244 -1.58 55.76 -7.02
CA ILE A 244 -0.21 55.52 -7.46
C ILE A 244 0.71 56.47 -6.67
N SER A 245 1.70 55.88 -5.97
CA SER A 245 2.72 56.63 -5.25
C SER A 245 4.09 56.43 -5.91
N PHE A 246 4.83 57.48 -6.09
CA PHE A 246 6.22 57.46 -6.56
C PHE A 246 7.12 57.88 -5.42
N THR A 247 8.09 57.05 -5.07
CA THR A 247 9.08 57.32 -4.04
C THR A 247 10.47 57.15 -4.59
N ASP A 248 11.41 57.96 -4.12
CA ASP A 248 12.81 57.89 -4.51
C ASP A 248 13.72 58.06 -3.28
N ILE A 249 14.89 57.43 -3.31
CA ILE A 249 15.86 57.51 -2.23
C ILE A 249 16.76 58.74 -2.52
N THR A 250 16.62 59.76 -1.72
CA THR A 250 17.43 60.99 -1.84
C THR A 250 18.92 60.66 -1.76
N SER A 251 19.69 61.14 -2.75
CA SER A 251 21.14 60.93 -2.85
C SER A 251 21.55 59.45 -2.93
N TYR A 252 20.70 58.60 -3.53
CA TYR A 252 20.98 57.15 -3.69
C TYR A 252 22.37 56.88 -4.28
N SER A 253 22.74 57.57 -5.38
CA SER A 253 24.04 57.37 -6.03
C SER A 253 25.20 57.62 -5.08
N THR A 254 25.15 58.69 -4.27
CA THR A 254 26.19 59.01 -3.28
C THR A 254 26.26 57.97 -2.16
N ILE A 255 25.11 57.43 -1.73
CA ILE A 255 25.04 56.42 -0.68
C ILE A 255 25.70 55.10 -1.15
N ILE A 256 25.40 54.63 -2.36
CA ILE A 256 25.93 53.37 -2.85
C ILE A 256 27.34 53.42 -3.40
N GLU A 257 27.84 54.60 -3.81
CA GLU A 257 29.18 54.78 -4.37
C GLU A 257 30.30 54.29 -3.40
N HIS A 258 30.04 54.36 -2.11
CA HIS A 258 30.98 53.97 -1.06
C HIS A 258 30.66 52.56 -0.46
N MET A 259 29.71 51.81 -1.03
CA MET A 259 29.33 50.47 -0.57
C MET A 259 29.90 49.37 -1.47
N SER A 260 30.19 48.20 -0.88
CA SER A 260 30.36 47.00 -1.72
C SER A 260 29.03 46.60 -2.39
N PRO A 261 29.05 45.90 -3.54
CA PRO A 261 27.84 45.46 -4.22
C PRO A 261 26.92 44.67 -3.29
N GLU A 262 27.45 43.79 -2.44
CA GLU A 262 26.71 43.00 -1.48
C GLU A 262 26.00 43.86 -0.43
N THR A 263 26.71 44.91 0.08
CA THR A 263 26.14 45.85 1.05
C THR A 263 25.04 46.69 0.42
N ALA A 264 25.24 47.15 -0.84
CA ALA A 264 24.23 47.91 -1.58
C ALA A 264 22.93 47.07 -1.79
N VAL A 265 23.05 45.80 -2.17
CA VAL A 265 21.90 44.89 -2.31
C VAL A 265 21.22 44.67 -0.97
N LYS A 266 21.96 44.49 0.12
CA LYS A 266 21.40 44.34 1.45
C LYS A 266 20.62 45.59 1.88
N PHE A 267 21.20 46.75 1.70
CA PHE A 267 20.57 48.04 1.99
C PHE A 267 19.26 48.22 1.20
N LEU A 268 19.27 47.93 -0.10
CA LEU A 268 18.06 48.01 -0.92
C LEU A 268 16.99 47.02 -0.45
N ASN A 269 17.36 45.81 -0.12
CA ASN A 269 16.41 44.80 0.39
C ASN A 269 15.80 45.25 1.72
N GLU A 270 16.56 45.76 2.65
CA GLU A 270 16.08 46.30 3.92
C GLU A 270 15.12 47.47 3.69
N TYR A 271 15.50 48.40 2.82
CA TYR A 271 14.67 49.59 2.48
C TYR A 271 13.33 49.15 1.83
N PHE A 272 13.37 48.30 0.80
CA PHE A 272 12.14 47.86 0.15
C PHE A 272 11.26 46.98 1.05
N THR A 273 11.87 46.20 1.93
CA THR A 273 11.09 45.42 2.92
C THR A 273 10.36 46.36 3.87
N ALA A 274 11.04 47.37 4.42
CA ALA A 274 10.41 48.34 5.31
C ALA A 274 9.28 49.13 4.62
N MET A 275 9.47 49.48 3.35
CA MET A 275 8.43 50.16 2.56
C MET A 275 7.22 49.23 2.31
N HIS A 276 7.47 47.98 1.95
CA HIS A 276 6.46 46.99 1.74
C HIS A 276 5.63 46.74 2.99
N ASP A 277 6.26 46.57 4.15
CA ASP A 277 5.60 46.35 5.44
C ASP A 277 4.65 47.49 5.81
N VAL A 278 5.04 48.73 5.48
CA VAL A 278 4.19 49.92 5.69
C VAL A 278 3.00 49.92 4.74
N ILE A 279 3.22 49.61 3.46
CA ILE A 279 2.13 49.52 2.46
C ILE A 279 1.13 48.45 2.85
N GLU A 280 1.58 47.22 3.15
CA GLU A 280 0.72 46.13 3.60
C GLU A 280 -0.08 46.46 4.86
N LYS A 281 0.55 47.14 5.83
CA LYS A 281 -0.12 47.58 7.08
C LYS A 281 -1.33 48.47 6.84
N TYR A 282 -1.39 49.19 5.74
CA TYR A 282 -2.45 50.11 5.36
C TYR A 282 -3.28 49.65 4.16
N ASP A 283 -3.26 48.33 3.84
CA ASP A 283 -4.01 47.71 2.74
C ASP A 283 -3.72 48.32 1.37
N GLY A 284 -2.45 48.68 1.12
CA GLY A 284 -1.97 49.28 -0.12
C GLY A 284 -1.42 48.29 -1.14
#